data_8a9a9ade097ad76ed30208014460f32a
#
_entry.id   8a9a9ade097ad76ed30208014460f32a
#
_cell.length_a   1.000
_cell.length_b   1.000
_cell.length_c   1.000
_cell.angle_alpha   90.00
_cell.angle_beta   90.00
_cell.angle_gamma   90.00
#
_symmetry.space_group_name_H-M   'P 1'
#
loop_
_entity.id
_entity.type
_entity.pdbx_description
1 polymer ?
#
loop_
_entity_poly.entity_id
_entity_poly.type
_entity_poly.pdbx_seq_one_letter_code
_entity_poly.pdbx_strand_id
1 'polypeptide(L)'
;MASVDFGAALASMKDVAQAARKAESLGYDYVCSGEHMMFHGAVPNSLITLAVAAGATSRVKLMSTVVLLPLYTPMVLAKMTSVLDVASDGRYHMGIGVGGEFPKEFEACGVPVKQRGSRSNEALEVIKKLWTEKNVSFEGRYSKFTGVTLDPQPTQKPHPPIWVAGRKESAMRRAALYADGWIPYMYTPEMFHGSIEKIHQFGKEAGRDLSHFRPGLFIFASVYADRDEAREQAARALGKNYAQDFSKIAGRYALYGNPGDCRKRLKEYVDAGARTVLVSWACRQNDIEQNMKLVAEEVAPAFR
;
A
#
# COMPACT_ATOMS: atom_id res chain seq x y z
N MET A 1 -20.55 -13.77 -2.02
CA MET A 1 -19.86 -12.46 -2.00
C MET A 1 -18.55 -12.61 -2.75
N ALA A 2 -18.01 -11.57 -3.36
CA ALA A 2 -16.66 -11.66 -3.96
C ALA A 2 -15.63 -11.81 -2.84
N SER A 3 -14.68 -12.72 -3.01
CA SER A 3 -13.60 -12.98 -2.05
C SER A 3 -12.74 -11.75 -1.81
N VAL A 4 -12.31 -11.54 -0.56
CA VAL A 4 -11.44 -10.45 -0.13
C VAL A 4 -10.05 -10.99 0.15
N ASP A 5 -9.02 -10.37 -0.47
CA ASP A 5 -7.62 -10.67 -0.16
C ASP A 5 -7.18 -9.91 1.10
N PHE A 6 -6.38 -10.56 1.93
CA PHE A 6 -5.85 -9.98 3.18
C PHE A 6 -4.33 -9.84 3.13
N GLY A 7 -3.85 -8.67 3.56
CA GLY A 7 -2.42 -8.42 3.69
C GLY A 7 -2.03 -8.01 5.10
N ALA A 8 -0.82 -8.39 5.53
CA ALA A 8 -0.22 -8.04 6.81
C ALA A 8 0.94 -7.06 6.62
N ALA A 9 0.90 -5.92 7.32
CA ALA A 9 2.04 -5.02 7.36
C ALA A 9 3.19 -5.60 8.17
N LEU A 10 4.40 -5.56 7.62
CA LEU A 10 5.63 -5.98 8.28
C LEU A 10 6.07 -4.87 9.25
N ALA A 11 5.90 -5.12 10.54
CA ALA A 11 6.09 -4.11 11.58
C ALA A 11 7.53 -4.02 12.11
N SER A 12 8.37 -5.04 11.87
CA SER A 12 9.77 -5.08 12.32
C SER A 12 10.72 -4.84 11.17
N MET A 13 11.79 -4.09 11.43
CA MET A 13 12.91 -3.95 10.50
C MET A 13 14.03 -4.99 10.75
N LYS A 14 14.04 -5.64 11.92
CA LYS A 14 15.08 -6.62 12.28
C LYS A 14 14.68 -8.04 11.87
N ASP A 15 13.42 -8.40 12.05
CA ASP A 15 12.92 -9.78 11.92
C ASP A 15 11.98 -9.91 10.71
N VAL A 16 12.26 -9.16 9.65
CA VAL A 16 11.43 -9.12 8.42
C VAL A 16 11.17 -10.51 7.86
N ALA A 17 12.23 -11.32 7.74
CA ALA A 17 12.12 -12.67 7.18
C ALA A 17 11.20 -13.58 8.03
N GLN A 18 11.29 -13.49 9.35
CA GLN A 18 10.45 -14.28 10.25
C GLN A 18 8.99 -13.80 10.19
N ALA A 19 8.76 -12.49 10.25
CA ALA A 19 7.43 -11.90 10.15
C ALA A 19 6.75 -12.22 8.82
N ALA A 20 7.48 -12.20 7.70
CA ALA A 20 6.96 -12.56 6.39
C ALA A 20 6.59 -14.05 6.31
N ARG A 21 7.45 -14.96 6.78
CA ARG A 21 7.13 -16.41 6.87
C ARG A 21 5.92 -16.67 7.75
N LYS A 22 5.81 -15.97 8.88
CA LYS A 22 4.65 -16.09 9.76
C LYS A 22 3.36 -15.65 9.08
N ALA A 23 3.35 -14.52 8.39
CA ALA A 23 2.20 -14.06 7.63
C ALA A 23 1.82 -15.08 6.54
N GLU A 24 2.79 -15.60 5.79
CA GLU A 24 2.55 -16.63 4.78
C GLU A 24 1.98 -17.92 5.39
N SER A 25 2.47 -18.38 6.55
CA SER A 25 1.97 -19.57 7.23
C SER A 25 0.56 -19.40 7.78
N LEU A 26 0.18 -18.19 8.14
CA LEU A 26 -1.17 -17.84 8.58
C LEU A 26 -2.16 -17.65 7.41
N GLY A 27 -1.70 -17.78 6.17
CA GLY A 27 -2.55 -17.70 4.98
C GLY A 27 -2.88 -16.27 4.55
N TYR A 28 -2.09 -15.29 4.87
CA TYR A 28 -2.22 -13.96 4.26
C TYR A 28 -1.90 -14.02 2.77
N ASP A 29 -2.62 -13.22 1.99
CA ASP A 29 -2.44 -13.11 0.54
C ASP A 29 -1.32 -12.13 0.19
N TYR A 30 -1.08 -11.14 1.07
CA TYR A 30 -0.03 -10.12 0.93
C TYR A 30 0.77 -9.95 2.21
N VAL A 31 2.05 -9.65 2.06
CA VAL A 31 2.81 -8.89 3.05
C VAL A 31 3.10 -7.51 2.47
N CYS A 32 3.06 -6.48 3.31
CA CYS A 32 3.24 -5.12 2.84
C CYS A 32 4.17 -4.30 3.74
N SER A 33 4.83 -3.32 3.13
CA SER A 33 5.71 -2.39 3.82
C SER A 33 5.56 -0.99 3.24
N GLY A 34 5.42 0.01 4.10
CA GLY A 34 5.50 1.41 3.73
C GLY A 34 6.93 1.95 3.83
N GLU A 35 7.11 3.21 3.49
CA GLU A 35 8.38 3.90 3.67
C GLU A 35 8.21 5.38 3.97
N HIS A 36 9.25 5.94 4.57
CA HIS A 36 9.61 7.35 4.55
C HIS A 36 11.13 7.47 4.49
N MET A 37 11.66 8.52 3.89
CA MET A 37 13.09 8.84 3.97
C MET A 37 13.41 9.39 5.38
N MET A 38 12.48 10.18 5.93
CA MET A 38 12.47 10.67 7.30
C MET A 38 11.02 10.83 7.76
N PHE A 39 10.74 10.48 9.04
CA PHE A 39 9.44 10.68 9.65
C PHE A 39 9.60 10.93 11.16
N HIS A 40 8.51 10.86 11.94
CA HIS A 40 8.52 11.05 13.40
C HIS A 40 9.22 9.93 14.19
N GLY A 41 9.53 8.81 13.55
CA GLY A 41 10.22 7.65 14.11
C GLY A 41 10.98 6.88 13.05
N ALA A 42 11.57 5.76 13.44
CA ALA A 42 12.23 4.87 12.50
C ALA A 42 11.20 4.21 11.58
N VAL A 43 11.34 4.40 10.29
CA VAL A 43 10.50 3.84 9.24
C VAL A 43 11.38 3.08 8.25
N PRO A 44 10.98 1.90 7.76
CA PRO A 44 11.76 1.13 6.81
C PRO A 44 11.81 1.79 5.42
N ASN A 45 12.70 1.30 4.57
CA ASN A 45 12.54 1.43 3.13
C ASN A 45 11.72 0.25 2.62
N SER A 46 10.65 0.55 1.90
CA SER A 46 9.69 -0.44 1.44
C SER A 46 10.31 -1.53 0.57
N LEU A 47 11.13 -1.14 -0.41
CA LEU A 47 11.70 -2.08 -1.38
C LEU A 47 12.74 -3.00 -0.73
N ILE A 48 13.58 -2.48 0.18
CA ILE A 48 14.56 -3.29 0.91
C ILE A 48 13.84 -4.31 1.80
N THR A 49 12.81 -3.88 2.54
CA THR A 49 12.01 -4.76 3.39
C THR A 49 11.34 -5.88 2.57
N LEU A 50 10.74 -5.52 1.43
CA LEU A 50 10.08 -6.49 0.57
C LEU A 50 11.06 -7.42 -0.16
N ALA A 51 12.29 -6.99 -0.43
CA ALA A 51 13.34 -7.86 -0.97
C ALA A 51 13.75 -8.96 0.04
N VAL A 52 13.84 -8.61 1.33
CA VAL A 52 14.07 -9.60 2.39
C VAL A 52 12.88 -10.56 2.51
N ALA A 53 11.66 -10.04 2.45
CA ALA A 53 10.44 -10.86 2.48
C ALA A 53 10.36 -11.80 1.25
N ALA A 54 10.76 -11.33 0.06
CA ALA A 54 10.80 -12.11 -1.17
C ALA A 54 11.66 -13.36 -1.02
N GLY A 55 12.89 -13.21 -0.47
CA GLY A 55 13.81 -14.32 -0.23
C GLY A 55 13.38 -15.27 0.90
N ALA A 56 12.42 -14.85 1.73
CA ALA A 56 11.95 -15.62 2.88
C ALA A 56 10.63 -16.39 2.64
N THR A 57 9.92 -16.09 1.55
CA THR A 57 8.57 -16.60 1.24
C THR A 57 8.50 -17.11 -0.19
N SER A 58 7.46 -17.88 -0.52
CA SER A 58 7.28 -18.48 -1.85
C SER A 58 5.92 -18.23 -2.50
N ARG A 59 4.90 -17.80 -1.75
CA ARG A 59 3.51 -17.67 -2.24
C ARG A 59 2.93 -16.29 -2.01
N VAL A 60 3.17 -15.71 -0.84
CA VAL A 60 2.58 -14.43 -0.46
C VAL A 60 3.04 -13.32 -1.40
N LYS A 61 2.10 -12.51 -1.86
CA LYS A 61 2.38 -11.34 -2.68
C LYS A 61 3.06 -10.24 -1.84
N LEU A 62 3.88 -9.44 -2.47
CA LEU A 62 4.70 -8.41 -1.84
C LEU A 62 4.18 -7.05 -2.30
N MET A 63 3.66 -6.22 -1.40
CA MET A 63 3.11 -4.92 -1.79
C MET A 63 3.78 -3.76 -1.06
N SER A 64 4.31 -2.81 -1.81
CA SER A 64 4.70 -1.53 -1.20
C SER A 64 3.45 -0.73 -0.79
N THR A 65 3.45 -0.15 0.44
CA THR A 65 2.30 0.58 1.01
C THR A 65 2.73 1.81 1.79
N VAL A 66 3.42 2.73 1.13
CA VAL A 66 3.69 2.90 -0.31
C VAL A 66 5.12 3.34 -0.57
N VAL A 67 5.60 3.19 -1.81
CA VAL A 67 6.78 3.91 -2.28
C VAL A 67 6.43 5.39 -2.44
N LEU A 68 7.28 6.29 -1.95
CA LEU A 68 7.15 7.73 -2.15
C LEU A 68 7.69 8.12 -3.53
N LEU A 69 6.89 7.85 -4.56
CA LEU A 69 7.28 7.90 -5.97
C LEU A 69 8.06 9.15 -6.39
N PRO A 70 7.68 10.39 -5.98
CA PRO A 70 8.39 11.59 -6.44
C PRO A 70 9.81 11.74 -5.88
N LEU A 71 10.19 10.94 -4.87
CA LEU A 71 11.54 10.96 -4.30
C LEU A 71 12.54 10.06 -5.04
N TYR A 72 12.06 9.29 -6.03
CA TYR A 72 12.90 8.42 -6.85
C TYR A 72 13.06 8.95 -8.27
N THR A 73 14.22 8.69 -8.85
CA THR A 73 14.40 8.77 -10.30
C THR A 73 13.62 7.62 -10.95
N PRO A 74 12.72 7.87 -11.91
CA PRO A 74 11.86 6.82 -12.48
C PRO A 74 12.62 5.62 -13.05
N MET A 75 13.76 5.85 -13.70
CA MET A 75 14.61 4.78 -14.24
C MET A 75 15.17 3.87 -13.11
N VAL A 76 15.64 4.48 -12.03
CA VAL A 76 16.20 3.72 -10.88
C VAL A 76 15.09 2.89 -10.24
N LEU A 77 13.91 3.49 -10.01
CA LEU A 77 12.78 2.77 -9.43
C LEU A 77 12.28 1.66 -10.35
N ALA A 78 12.14 1.91 -11.65
CA ALA A 78 11.77 0.88 -12.63
C ALA A 78 12.72 -0.31 -12.59
N LYS A 79 14.04 -0.07 -12.46
CA LYS A 79 15.04 -1.13 -12.35
C LYS A 79 14.90 -1.90 -11.04
N MET A 80 14.80 -1.21 -9.90
CA MET A 80 14.69 -1.86 -8.58
C MET A 80 13.45 -2.75 -8.49
N THR A 81 12.33 -2.24 -8.96
CA THR A 81 11.04 -2.94 -8.92
C THR A 81 10.95 -4.08 -9.92
N SER A 82 11.56 -3.94 -11.11
CA SER A 82 11.69 -5.03 -12.07
C SER A 82 12.53 -6.18 -11.51
N VAL A 83 13.68 -5.88 -10.91
CA VAL A 83 14.53 -6.90 -10.28
C VAL A 83 13.82 -7.57 -9.09
N LEU A 84 13.08 -6.81 -8.28
CA LEU A 84 12.29 -7.38 -7.19
C LEU A 84 11.18 -8.30 -7.71
N ASP A 85 10.53 -7.94 -8.81
CA ASP A 85 9.52 -8.77 -9.45
C ASP A 85 10.11 -10.09 -9.96
N VAL A 86 11.25 -10.02 -10.64
CA VAL A 86 11.96 -11.24 -11.09
C VAL A 86 12.42 -12.08 -9.91
N ALA A 87 13.05 -11.49 -8.90
CA ALA A 87 13.56 -12.20 -7.72
C ALA A 87 12.45 -12.84 -6.86
N SER A 88 11.24 -12.31 -6.94
CA SER A 88 10.07 -12.84 -6.24
C SER A 88 9.21 -13.77 -7.09
N ASP A 89 9.64 -14.10 -8.33
CA ASP A 89 8.86 -14.91 -9.28
C ASP A 89 7.45 -14.31 -9.55
N GLY A 90 7.43 -13.00 -9.86
CA GLY A 90 6.20 -12.30 -10.24
C GLY A 90 5.21 -12.06 -9.10
N ARG A 91 5.68 -11.88 -7.86
CA ARG A 91 4.82 -11.63 -6.69
C ARG A 91 4.76 -10.17 -6.26
N TYR A 92 5.53 -9.28 -6.88
CA TYR A 92 5.59 -7.88 -6.48
C TYR A 92 4.42 -7.05 -7.01
N HIS A 93 3.83 -6.22 -6.17
CA HIS A 93 2.81 -5.23 -6.48
C HIS A 93 3.31 -3.85 -6.06
N MET A 94 3.34 -2.90 -7.00
CA MET A 94 3.87 -1.57 -6.75
C MET A 94 2.78 -0.62 -6.24
N GLY A 95 2.69 -0.44 -4.93
CA GLY A 95 1.89 0.63 -4.34
C GLY A 95 2.69 1.92 -4.24
N ILE A 96 2.12 3.02 -4.74
CA ILE A 96 2.76 4.33 -4.77
C ILE A 96 1.94 5.40 -4.04
N GLY A 97 2.64 6.33 -3.45
CA GLY A 97 2.10 7.56 -2.88
C GLY A 97 2.89 8.77 -3.34
N VAL A 98 2.25 9.94 -3.24
CA VAL A 98 2.94 11.21 -3.57
C VAL A 98 3.62 11.85 -2.35
N GLY A 99 3.38 11.35 -1.14
CA GLY A 99 3.92 11.91 0.10
C GLY A 99 3.50 13.35 0.37
N GLY A 100 4.32 14.06 1.13
CA GLY A 100 4.15 15.47 1.47
C GLY A 100 3.64 15.70 2.89
N GLU A 101 3.51 14.66 3.71
CA GLU A 101 3.18 14.77 5.14
C GLU A 101 4.38 15.26 5.96
N PHE A 102 5.60 14.97 5.49
CA PHE A 102 6.83 15.43 6.11
C PHE A 102 7.69 16.20 5.08
N PRO A 103 7.51 17.53 4.94
CA PRO A 103 8.17 18.32 3.88
C PRO A 103 9.70 18.27 3.89
N LYS A 104 10.33 18.07 5.06
CA LYS A 104 11.79 17.98 5.19
C LYS A 104 12.40 16.80 4.44
N GLU A 105 11.68 15.68 4.27
CA GLU A 105 12.18 14.57 3.46
C GLU A 105 12.30 14.94 1.97
N PHE A 106 11.39 15.78 1.49
CA PHE A 106 11.42 16.30 0.13
C PHE A 106 12.58 17.27 -0.09
N GLU A 107 12.81 18.17 0.89
CA GLU A 107 13.94 19.08 0.88
C GLU A 107 15.27 18.32 0.84
N ALA A 108 15.43 17.34 1.73
CA ALA A 108 16.65 16.51 1.79
C ALA A 108 16.88 15.68 0.52
N CYS A 109 15.82 15.30 -0.19
CA CYS A 109 15.89 14.60 -1.47
C CYS A 109 15.99 15.56 -2.68
N GLY A 110 16.04 16.87 -2.48
CA GLY A 110 16.13 17.86 -3.57
C GLY A 110 14.88 17.95 -4.43
N VAL A 111 13.71 17.54 -3.91
CA VAL A 111 12.44 17.52 -4.66
C VAL A 111 11.49 18.58 -4.13
N PRO A 112 11.09 19.57 -4.94
CA PRO A 112 10.09 20.54 -4.52
C PRO A 112 8.73 19.87 -4.23
N VAL A 113 8.22 20.00 -2.99
CA VAL A 113 6.95 19.38 -2.55
C VAL A 113 5.78 19.73 -3.48
N LYS A 114 5.74 20.94 -4.01
CA LYS A 114 4.68 21.38 -4.94
C LYS A 114 4.67 20.61 -6.27
N GLN A 115 5.78 19.98 -6.67
CA GLN A 115 5.90 19.19 -7.89
C GLN A 115 5.56 17.71 -7.69
N ARG A 116 5.32 17.25 -6.47
CA ARG A 116 5.15 15.82 -6.17
C ARG A 116 4.10 15.11 -7.02
N GLY A 117 2.98 15.76 -7.30
CA GLY A 117 1.89 15.19 -8.11
C GLY A 117 2.26 15.04 -9.58
N SER A 118 2.79 16.10 -10.21
CA SER A 118 3.21 16.08 -11.63
C SER A 118 4.41 15.16 -11.87
N ARG A 119 5.38 15.14 -10.95
CA ARG A 119 6.50 14.19 -11.00
C ARG A 119 6.00 12.74 -10.93
N SER A 120 5.02 12.45 -10.07
CA SER A 120 4.46 11.10 -9.97
C SER A 120 3.70 10.67 -11.22
N ASN A 121 2.96 11.56 -11.86
CA ASN A 121 2.26 11.24 -13.11
C ASN A 121 3.27 10.88 -14.21
N GLU A 122 4.26 11.74 -14.44
CA GLU A 122 5.31 11.48 -15.44
C GLU A 122 6.12 10.21 -15.10
N ALA A 123 6.46 10.00 -13.82
CA ALA A 123 7.18 8.82 -13.40
C ALA A 123 6.41 7.52 -13.69
N LEU A 124 5.09 7.50 -13.52
CA LEU A 124 4.26 6.33 -13.85
C LEU A 124 4.28 6.03 -15.35
N GLU A 125 4.24 7.05 -16.19
CA GLU A 125 4.35 6.89 -17.65
C GLU A 125 5.71 6.31 -18.04
N VAL A 126 6.79 6.89 -17.52
CA VAL A 126 8.17 6.42 -17.77
C VAL A 126 8.36 4.98 -17.32
N ILE A 127 7.94 4.66 -16.09
CA ILE A 127 8.10 3.32 -15.50
C ILE A 127 7.34 2.27 -16.32
N LYS A 128 6.09 2.55 -16.69
CA LYS A 128 5.29 1.62 -17.51
C LYS A 128 5.95 1.37 -18.86
N LYS A 129 6.41 2.41 -19.56
CA LYS A 129 7.14 2.26 -20.82
C LYS A 129 8.40 1.40 -20.67
N LEU A 130 9.22 1.68 -19.66
CA LEU A 130 10.45 0.91 -19.41
C LEU A 130 10.17 -0.57 -19.09
N TRP A 131 9.06 -0.87 -18.41
CA TRP A 131 8.68 -2.26 -18.11
C TRP A 131 8.11 -3.03 -19.30
N THR A 132 7.57 -2.34 -20.31
CA THR A 132 6.80 -3.00 -21.38
C THR A 132 7.44 -2.85 -22.76
N GLU A 133 8.31 -1.87 -22.97
CA GLU A 133 8.87 -1.51 -24.26
C GLU A 133 10.40 -1.68 -24.26
N LYS A 134 10.99 -1.81 -25.44
CA LYS A 134 12.43 -1.74 -25.69
C LYS A 134 12.77 -0.47 -26.45
N ASN A 135 14.02 0.00 -26.36
CA ASN A 135 14.50 1.19 -27.05
C ASN A 135 13.64 2.43 -26.77
N VAL A 136 13.26 2.61 -25.50
CA VAL A 136 12.36 3.67 -25.03
C VAL A 136 13.06 5.03 -25.14
N SER A 137 12.39 5.97 -25.77
CA SER A 137 12.74 7.40 -25.71
C SER A 137 11.62 8.16 -25.02
N PHE A 138 11.97 9.12 -24.20
CA PHE A 138 11.01 9.93 -23.46
C PHE A 138 11.48 11.38 -23.38
N GLU A 139 10.58 12.32 -23.63
CA GLU A 139 10.83 13.75 -23.51
C GLU A 139 9.71 14.39 -22.69
N GLY A 140 9.91 14.43 -21.38
CA GLY A 140 8.99 15.01 -20.42
C GLY A 140 9.58 16.25 -19.72
N ARG A 141 8.88 16.70 -18.72
CA ARG A 141 9.30 17.84 -17.89
C ARG A 141 10.43 17.48 -16.93
N TYR A 142 10.43 16.26 -16.42
CA TYR A 142 11.34 15.81 -15.36
C TYR A 142 12.26 14.69 -15.81
N SER A 143 11.91 14.02 -16.89
CA SER A 143 12.67 12.90 -17.47
C SER A 143 12.91 13.14 -18.94
N LYS A 144 14.17 13.00 -19.39
CA LYS A 144 14.55 13.08 -20.80
C LYS A 144 15.66 12.09 -21.07
N PHE A 145 15.40 11.16 -22.02
CA PHE A 145 16.39 10.16 -22.44
C PHE A 145 15.99 9.56 -23.79
N THR A 146 16.95 8.91 -24.48
CA THR A 146 16.73 8.33 -25.81
C THR A 146 17.31 6.93 -25.89
N GLY A 147 16.57 5.98 -26.46
CA GLY A 147 17.04 4.66 -26.84
C GLY A 147 17.39 3.74 -25.66
N VAL A 148 16.69 3.85 -24.53
CA VAL A 148 16.97 3.06 -23.33
C VAL A 148 16.15 1.77 -23.33
N THR A 149 16.79 0.63 -23.02
CA THR A 149 16.10 -0.63 -22.75
C THR A 149 16.37 -1.06 -21.31
N LEU A 150 15.30 -1.32 -20.56
CA LEU A 150 15.39 -1.88 -19.22
C LEU A 150 15.56 -3.40 -19.31
N ASP A 151 16.59 -3.95 -18.66
CA ASP A 151 16.85 -5.38 -18.56
C ASP A 151 17.33 -5.75 -17.14
N PRO A 152 16.75 -6.77 -16.46
CA PRO A 152 15.58 -7.52 -16.91
C PRO A 152 14.30 -6.69 -16.92
N GLN A 153 13.38 -7.02 -17.83
CA GLN A 153 12.00 -6.59 -17.68
C GLN A 153 11.28 -7.43 -16.61
N PRO A 154 10.18 -6.94 -16.01
CA PRO A 154 9.43 -7.70 -15.02
C PRO A 154 8.94 -9.05 -15.54
N THR A 155 8.82 -10.04 -14.65
CA THR A 155 8.20 -11.35 -14.90
C THR A 155 6.71 -11.21 -15.23
N GLN A 156 6.00 -10.38 -14.44
CA GLN A 156 4.57 -10.14 -14.64
C GLN A 156 4.28 -9.37 -15.92
N LYS A 157 3.22 -9.76 -16.63
CA LYS A 157 2.80 -9.14 -17.90
C LYS A 157 1.38 -8.58 -17.80
N PRO A 158 1.11 -7.38 -18.32
CA PRO A 158 2.06 -6.52 -19.05
C PRO A 158 3.14 -5.91 -18.14
N HIS A 159 2.88 -5.77 -16.86
CA HIS A 159 3.79 -5.24 -15.83
C HIS A 159 3.29 -5.61 -14.41
N PRO A 160 4.09 -5.45 -13.35
CA PRO A 160 3.64 -5.59 -11.97
C PRO A 160 2.42 -4.69 -11.71
N PRO A 161 1.39 -5.18 -10.99
CA PRO A 161 0.20 -4.36 -10.69
C PRO A 161 0.57 -3.08 -9.93
N ILE A 162 0.03 -1.95 -10.39
CA ILE A 162 0.24 -0.63 -9.81
C ILE A 162 -0.95 -0.25 -8.94
N TRP A 163 -0.68 0.17 -7.72
CA TRP A 163 -1.66 0.66 -6.77
C TRP A 163 -1.36 2.10 -6.39
N VAL A 164 -2.35 2.97 -6.44
CA VAL A 164 -2.22 4.37 -6.05
C VAL A 164 -2.84 4.60 -4.69
N ALA A 165 -2.08 5.18 -3.77
CA ALA A 165 -2.59 5.63 -2.49
C ALA A 165 -2.97 7.11 -2.50
N GLY A 166 -3.81 7.49 -1.55
CA GLY A 166 -4.18 8.87 -1.31
C GLY A 166 -5.69 9.11 -1.27
N ARG A 167 -6.05 10.22 -0.61
CA ARG A 167 -7.43 10.54 -0.25
C ARG A 167 -8.03 11.70 -1.05
N LYS A 168 -7.18 12.43 -1.79
CA LYS A 168 -7.62 13.59 -2.57
C LYS A 168 -8.06 13.17 -3.97
N GLU A 169 -8.91 13.96 -4.59
CA GLU A 169 -9.40 13.72 -5.94
C GLU A 169 -8.27 13.54 -6.97
N SER A 170 -7.17 14.28 -6.83
CA SER A 170 -5.99 14.09 -7.68
C SER A 170 -5.36 12.69 -7.57
N ALA A 171 -5.48 12.02 -6.42
CA ALA A 171 -5.06 10.63 -6.27
C ALA A 171 -6.06 9.67 -6.92
N MET A 172 -7.37 9.94 -6.81
CA MET A 172 -8.42 9.17 -7.47
C MET A 172 -8.29 9.25 -9.00
N ARG A 173 -8.05 10.45 -9.56
CA ARG A 173 -7.75 10.63 -11.00
C ARG A 173 -6.51 9.86 -11.42
N ARG A 174 -5.42 9.90 -10.62
CA ARG A 174 -4.21 9.14 -10.88
C ARG A 174 -4.47 7.64 -10.86
N ALA A 175 -5.25 7.15 -9.90
CA ALA A 175 -5.65 5.75 -9.84
C ALA A 175 -6.44 5.34 -11.09
N ALA A 176 -7.42 6.13 -11.48
CA ALA A 176 -8.22 5.89 -12.66
C ALA A 176 -7.40 5.86 -13.97
N LEU A 177 -6.36 6.71 -14.08
CA LEU A 177 -5.55 6.82 -15.30
C LEU A 177 -4.42 5.81 -15.40
N TYR A 178 -3.78 5.45 -14.27
CA TYR A 178 -2.50 4.74 -14.31
C TYR A 178 -2.48 3.41 -13.55
N ALA A 179 -3.42 3.19 -12.60
CA ALA A 179 -3.30 2.08 -11.66
C ALA A 179 -4.28 0.93 -11.93
N ASP A 180 -3.96 -0.22 -11.35
CA ASP A 180 -4.79 -1.43 -11.33
C ASP A 180 -5.58 -1.55 -10.02
N GLY A 181 -5.22 -0.70 -9.03
CA GLY A 181 -5.93 -0.60 -7.77
C GLY A 181 -5.70 0.73 -7.05
N TRP A 182 -6.48 0.95 -5.99
CA TRP A 182 -6.40 2.15 -5.15
C TRP A 182 -6.42 1.76 -3.68
N ILE A 183 -5.59 2.41 -2.85
CA ILE A 183 -5.41 2.08 -1.43
C ILE A 183 -5.45 3.35 -0.59
N PRO A 184 -6.60 3.76 -0.05
CA PRO A 184 -6.68 4.83 0.94
C PRO A 184 -6.38 4.30 2.33
N TYR A 185 -6.00 5.21 3.24
CA TYR A 185 -5.93 4.98 4.67
C TYR A 185 -6.69 6.06 5.42
N MET A 186 -7.10 5.79 6.67
CA MET A 186 -7.93 6.70 7.47
C MET A 186 -9.19 7.14 6.71
N TYR A 187 -9.95 6.19 6.27
CA TYR A 187 -11.20 6.36 5.54
C TYR A 187 -12.38 5.76 6.31
N THR A 188 -13.58 6.28 6.10
CA THR A 188 -14.82 5.61 6.53
C THR A 188 -15.42 4.82 5.36
N PRO A 189 -16.33 3.86 5.61
CA PRO A 189 -16.99 3.10 4.54
C PRO A 189 -17.70 4.01 3.52
N GLU A 190 -18.36 5.07 3.97
CA GLU A 190 -19.08 6.01 3.11
C GLU A 190 -18.11 6.79 2.20
N MET A 191 -17.00 7.29 2.77
CA MET A 191 -15.94 7.94 1.99
C MET A 191 -15.34 6.98 0.97
N PHE A 192 -15.18 5.71 1.34
CA PHE A 192 -14.60 4.68 0.49
C PHE A 192 -15.51 4.42 -0.71
N HIS A 193 -16.79 4.19 -0.48
CA HIS A 193 -17.78 3.98 -1.54
C HIS A 193 -17.82 5.14 -2.55
N GLY A 194 -18.02 6.37 -2.07
CA GLY A 194 -18.10 7.54 -2.94
C GLY A 194 -16.81 7.84 -3.71
N SER A 195 -15.64 7.42 -3.16
CA SER A 195 -14.36 7.57 -3.87
C SER A 195 -14.21 6.52 -4.98
N ILE A 196 -14.68 5.30 -4.80
CA ILE A 196 -14.71 4.28 -5.85
C ILE A 196 -15.57 4.74 -7.03
N GLU A 197 -16.75 5.29 -6.76
CA GLU A 197 -17.63 5.83 -7.81
C GLU A 197 -16.92 6.93 -8.62
N LYS A 198 -16.23 7.86 -7.94
CA LYS A 198 -15.42 8.91 -8.62
C LYS A 198 -14.29 8.32 -9.45
N ILE A 199 -13.59 7.29 -8.97
CA ILE A 199 -12.52 6.62 -9.74
C ILE A 199 -13.10 6.01 -11.02
N HIS A 200 -14.24 5.32 -10.93
CA HIS A 200 -14.90 4.76 -12.11
C HIS A 200 -15.38 5.84 -13.08
N GLN A 201 -15.89 6.96 -12.58
CA GLN A 201 -16.26 8.10 -13.42
C GLN A 201 -15.04 8.65 -14.17
N PHE A 202 -13.91 8.89 -13.49
CA PHE A 202 -12.67 9.36 -14.12
C PHE A 202 -12.11 8.37 -15.14
N GLY A 203 -12.22 7.05 -14.87
CA GLY A 203 -11.84 6.03 -15.83
C GLY A 203 -12.70 6.09 -17.11
N LYS A 204 -14.02 6.23 -16.94
CA LYS A 204 -14.95 6.39 -18.06
C LYS A 204 -14.66 7.65 -18.88
N GLU A 205 -14.41 8.79 -18.23
CA GLU A 205 -14.03 10.05 -18.88
C GLU A 205 -12.73 9.92 -19.69
N ALA A 206 -11.80 9.08 -19.22
CA ALA A 206 -10.53 8.81 -19.87
C ALA A 206 -10.57 7.66 -20.90
N GLY A 207 -11.72 7.04 -21.13
CA GLY A 207 -11.86 5.87 -22.00
C GLY A 207 -11.15 4.61 -21.51
N ARG A 208 -10.84 4.52 -20.21
CA ARG A 208 -10.13 3.38 -19.63
C ARG A 208 -11.11 2.35 -19.07
N ASP A 209 -10.93 1.09 -19.42
CA ASP A 209 -11.63 -0.03 -18.78
C ASP A 209 -11.08 -0.26 -17.37
N LEU A 210 -11.96 -0.19 -16.37
CA LEU A 210 -11.68 -0.45 -14.96
C LEU A 210 -12.40 -1.70 -14.43
N SER A 211 -12.84 -2.61 -15.30
CA SER A 211 -13.54 -3.86 -14.91
C SER A 211 -12.70 -4.74 -13.98
N HIS A 212 -11.37 -4.71 -14.13
CA HIS A 212 -10.41 -5.43 -13.29
C HIS A 212 -9.80 -4.59 -12.17
N PHE A 213 -10.24 -3.34 -12.01
CA PHE A 213 -9.74 -2.45 -10.97
C PHE A 213 -10.07 -2.98 -9.58
N ARG A 214 -9.09 -2.99 -8.69
CA ARG A 214 -9.21 -3.52 -7.33
C ARG A 214 -9.23 -2.41 -6.28
N PRO A 215 -10.38 -2.14 -5.64
CA PRO A 215 -10.41 -1.26 -4.49
C PRO A 215 -9.78 -1.95 -3.27
N GLY A 216 -8.69 -1.38 -2.76
CA GLY A 216 -8.02 -1.82 -1.55
C GLY A 216 -8.25 -0.85 -0.39
N LEU A 217 -8.13 -1.34 0.81
CA LEU A 217 -8.21 -0.58 2.04
C LEU A 217 -6.97 -0.83 2.88
N PHE A 218 -6.22 0.22 3.23
CA PHE A 218 -5.20 0.13 4.27
C PHE A 218 -5.84 0.54 5.61
N ILE A 219 -5.89 -0.39 6.57
CA ILE A 219 -6.58 -0.18 7.83
C ILE A 219 -5.73 -0.59 9.03
N PHE A 220 -5.87 0.13 10.12
CA PHE A 220 -5.21 -0.18 11.39
C PHE A 220 -6.06 -1.15 12.19
N ALA A 221 -5.43 -2.14 12.84
CA ALA A 221 -6.12 -3.10 13.68
C ALA A 221 -5.53 -3.16 15.10
N SER A 222 -6.43 -3.30 16.07
CA SER A 222 -6.14 -3.47 17.49
C SER A 222 -7.15 -4.48 18.05
N VAL A 223 -6.73 -5.76 18.13
CA VAL A 223 -7.64 -6.87 18.46
C VAL A 223 -7.35 -7.36 19.88
N TYR A 224 -8.29 -7.10 20.79
CA TYR A 224 -8.26 -7.50 22.20
C TYR A 224 -9.65 -7.96 22.64
N ALA A 225 -9.72 -8.74 23.71
CA ALA A 225 -11.00 -9.19 24.27
C ALA A 225 -11.84 -8.03 24.80
N ASP A 226 -11.17 -7.08 25.46
CA ASP A 226 -11.79 -5.84 25.93
C ASP A 226 -11.75 -4.76 24.86
N ARG A 227 -12.91 -4.18 24.57
CA ARG A 227 -13.07 -3.20 23.49
C ARG A 227 -12.48 -1.83 23.82
N ASP A 228 -12.54 -1.43 25.09
CA ASP A 228 -12.00 -0.13 25.50
C ASP A 228 -10.48 -0.19 25.54
N GLU A 229 -9.89 -1.32 26.00
CA GLU A 229 -8.47 -1.58 25.86
C GLU A 229 -8.03 -1.53 24.40
N ALA A 230 -8.73 -2.22 23.50
CA ALA A 230 -8.42 -2.21 22.07
C ALA A 230 -8.41 -0.80 21.48
N ARG A 231 -9.40 0.03 21.83
CA ARG A 231 -9.49 1.41 21.39
C ARG A 231 -8.35 2.28 21.92
N GLU A 232 -8.00 2.10 23.19
CA GLU A 232 -6.90 2.84 23.83
C GLU A 232 -5.54 2.50 23.18
N GLN A 233 -5.28 1.20 22.94
CA GLN A 233 -4.06 0.77 22.26
C GLN A 233 -3.98 1.31 20.84
N ALA A 234 -5.10 1.28 20.09
CA ALA A 234 -5.16 1.89 18.75
C ALA A 234 -4.83 3.39 18.79
N ALA A 235 -5.44 4.13 19.72
CA ALA A 235 -5.19 5.56 19.87
C ALA A 235 -3.73 5.86 20.22
N ARG A 236 -3.15 5.10 21.14
CA ARG A 236 -1.75 5.23 21.58
C ARG A 236 -0.76 4.95 20.45
N ALA A 237 -0.96 3.84 19.72
CA ALA A 237 -0.10 3.46 18.61
C ALA A 237 -0.15 4.48 17.47
N LEU A 238 -1.34 4.91 17.06
CA LEU A 238 -1.53 5.93 16.04
C LEU A 238 -0.97 7.28 16.48
N GLY A 239 -1.20 7.67 17.74
CA GLY A 239 -0.67 8.90 18.30
C GLY A 239 0.85 8.95 18.24
N LYS A 240 1.53 7.85 18.58
CA LYS A 240 2.99 7.72 18.47
C LYS A 240 3.48 7.81 17.02
N ASN A 241 2.80 7.14 16.10
CA ASN A 241 3.22 7.07 14.69
C ASN A 241 3.08 8.41 13.97
N TYR A 242 2.03 9.17 14.27
CA TYR A 242 1.72 10.44 13.58
C TYR A 242 2.00 11.69 14.39
N ALA A 243 2.52 11.55 15.61
CA ALA A 243 2.75 12.68 16.55
C ALA A 243 1.50 13.56 16.75
N GLN A 244 0.31 12.95 16.85
CA GLN A 244 -0.99 13.60 17.01
C GLN A 244 -1.85 12.87 18.04
N ASP A 245 -2.83 13.56 18.62
CA ASP A 245 -3.81 12.94 19.51
C ASP A 245 -4.89 12.17 18.72
N PHE A 246 -4.90 10.86 18.86
CA PHE A 246 -5.88 9.97 18.24
C PHE A 246 -6.98 9.48 19.20
N SER A 247 -6.99 9.92 20.46
CA SER A 247 -7.94 9.45 21.49
C SER A 247 -9.41 9.53 21.04
N LYS A 248 -9.79 10.59 20.33
CA LYS A 248 -11.15 10.82 19.85
C LYS A 248 -11.46 10.19 18.49
N ILE A 249 -10.46 9.93 17.66
CA ILE A 249 -10.67 9.55 16.25
C ILE A 249 -10.19 8.15 15.89
N ALA A 250 -9.42 7.47 16.76
CA ALA A 250 -8.94 6.12 16.48
C ALA A 250 -10.08 5.16 16.13
N GLY A 251 -11.18 5.20 16.89
CA GLY A 251 -12.34 4.37 16.65
C GLY A 251 -13.06 4.58 15.32
N ARG A 252 -12.80 5.71 14.64
CA ARG A 252 -13.36 5.99 13.32
C ARG A 252 -12.62 5.26 12.20
N TYR A 253 -11.31 5.03 12.37
CA TYR A 253 -10.41 4.61 11.32
C TYR A 253 -9.70 3.27 11.58
N ALA A 254 -10.01 2.60 12.71
CA ALA A 254 -9.41 1.32 13.06
C ALA A 254 -10.45 0.21 13.18
N LEU A 255 -10.01 -1.01 12.95
CA LEU A 255 -10.66 -2.22 13.46
C LEU A 255 -10.21 -2.42 14.91
N TYR A 256 -11.14 -2.37 15.87
CA TYR A 256 -10.78 -2.50 17.28
C TYR A 256 -11.87 -3.24 18.05
N GLY A 257 -11.45 -3.92 19.11
CA GLY A 257 -12.29 -4.80 19.94
C GLY A 257 -11.98 -6.26 19.72
N ASN A 258 -12.93 -7.14 20.06
CA ASN A 258 -12.79 -8.55 19.80
C ASN A 258 -12.94 -8.90 18.31
N PRO A 259 -12.64 -10.15 17.88
CA PRO A 259 -12.78 -10.53 16.47
C PRO A 259 -14.17 -10.31 15.89
N GLY A 260 -15.24 -10.44 16.71
CA GLY A 260 -16.61 -10.17 16.31
C GLY A 260 -16.84 -8.69 15.96
N ASP A 261 -16.33 -7.77 16.80
CA ASP A 261 -16.36 -6.33 16.54
C ASP A 261 -15.61 -5.98 15.26
N CYS A 262 -14.42 -6.56 15.08
CA CYS A 262 -13.60 -6.37 13.90
C CYS A 262 -14.30 -6.87 12.62
N ARG A 263 -14.95 -8.04 12.65
CA ARG A 263 -15.75 -8.55 11.52
C ARG A 263 -16.91 -7.61 11.18
N LYS A 264 -17.65 -7.15 12.19
CA LYS A 264 -18.77 -6.22 11.98
C LYS A 264 -18.29 -4.95 11.28
N ARG A 265 -17.23 -4.34 11.77
CA ARG A 265 -16.66 -3.11 11.18
C ARG A 265 -16.09 -3.34 9.79
N LEU A 266 -15.38 -4.44 9.57
CA LEU A 266 -14.80 -4.78 8.27
C LEU A 266 -15.88 -5.04 7.22
N LYS A 267 -17.00 -5.66 7.62
CA LYS A 267 -18.13 -5.88 6.72
C LYS A 267 -18.64 -4.58 6.10
N GLU A 268 -18.67 -3.48 6.84
CA GLU A 268 -19.09 -2.18 6.32
C GLU A 268 -18.20 -1.72 5.16
N TYR A 269 -16.87 -1.97 5.22
CA TYR A 269 -15.95 -1.64 4.13
C TYR A 269 -16.07 -2.61 2.95
N VAL A 270 -16.31 -3.88 3.21
CA VAL A 270 -16.53 -4.89 2.15
C VAL A 270 -17.81 -4.60 1.39
N ASP A 271 -18.88 -4.23 2.10
CA ASP A 271 -20.14 -3.78 1.51
C ASP A 271 -19.96 -2.47 0.72
N ALA A 272 -19.08 -1.57 1.18
CA ALA A 272 -18.68 -0.35 0.47
C ALA A 272 -17.78 -0.58 -0.74
N GLY A 273 -17.37 -1.84 -1.01
CA GLY A 273 -16.63 -2.23 -2.21
C GLY A 273 -15.19 -2.66 -2.00
N ALA A 274 -14.66 -2.75 -0.77
CA ALA A 274 -13.30 -3.23 -0.53
C ALA A 274 -13.11 -4.69 -0.97
N ARG A 275 -12.00 -4.97 -1.68
CA ARG A 275 -11.66 -6.30 -2.21
C ARG A 275 -10.24 -6.74 -1.83
N THR A 276 -9.44 -5.84 -1.29
CA THR A 276 -8.13 -6.13 -0.70
C THR A 276 -8.01 -5.33 0.59
N VAL A 277 -7.70 -5.98 1.70
CA VAL A 277 -7.59 -5.36 3.02
C VAL A 277 -6.19 -5.55 3.55
N LEU A 278 -5.44 -4.45 3.63
CA LEU A 278 -4.07 -4.44 4.14
C LEU A 278 -4.09 -3.95 5.58
N VAL A 279 -3.74 -4.84 6.50
CA VAL A 279 -3.84 -4.58 7.94
C VAL A 279 -2.49 -4.11 8.49
N SER A 280 -2.50 -2.95 9.12
CA SER A 280 -1.39 -2.42 9.91
C SER A 280 -1.72 -2.51 11.40
N TRP A 281 -0.72 -2.79 12.23
CA TRP A 281 -0.92 -3.14 13.64
C TRP A 281 -0.90 -1.88 14.51
N ALA A 282 -2.04 -1.56 15.09
CA ALA A 282 -2.19 -0.46 16.05
C ALA A 282 -2.37 -1.01 17.48
N CYS A 283 -1.49 -1.90 17.87
CA CYS A 283 -1.47 -2.58 19.17
C CYS A 283 -0.09 -2.43 19.82
N ARG A 284 0.08 -3.01 21.03
CA ARG A 284 1.42 -3.09 21.64
C ARG A 284 2.36 -3.91 20.76
N GLN A 285 3.63 -3.56 20.75
CA GLN A 285 4.65 -4.24 19.93
C GLN A 285 4.69 -5.75 20.18
N ASN A 286 4.58 -6.18 21.42
CA ASN A 286 4.62 -7.58 21.80
C ASN A 286 3.34 -8.36 21.43
N ASP A 287 2.25 -7.66 21.11
CA ASP A 287 0.95 -8.26 20.79
C ASP A 287 0.71 -8.37 19.28
N ILE A 288 1.66 -7.89 18.45
CA ILE A 288 1.52 -7.87 16.98
C ILE A 288 1.29 -9.28 16.44
N GLU A 289 2.07 -10.26 16.86
CA GLU A 289 1.93 -11.64 16.38
C GLU A 289 0.57 -12.24 16.76
N GLN A 290 0.11 -11.98 17.97
CA GLN A 290 -1.21 -12.42 18.41
C GLN A 290 -2.33 -11.73 17.63
N ASN A 291 -2.23 -10.41 17.39
CA ASN A 291 -3.19 -9.68 16.56
C ASN A 291 -3.22 -10.20 15.13
N MET A 292 -2.04 -10.46 14.54
CA MET A 292 -1.91 -11.07 13.23
C MET A 292 -2.63 -12.42 13.17
N LYS A 293 -2.44 -13.29 14.17
CA LYS A 293 -3.10 -14.59 14.27
C LYS A 293 -4.62 -14.44 14.39
N LEU A 294 -5.12 -13.59 15.29
CA LEU A 294 -6.56 -13.36 15.49
C LEU A 294 -7.23 -12.84 14.20
N VAL A 295 -6.58 -11.94 13.47
CA VAL A 295 -7.12 -11.46 12.20
C VAL A 295 -7.16 -12.58 11.16
N ALA A 296 -6.11 -13.39 11.05
CA ALA A 296 -6.03 -14.49 10.08
C ALA A 296 -7.03 -15.60 10.35
N GLU A 297 -7.17 -16.02 11.61
CA GLU A 297 -7.95 -17.19 12.01
C GLU A 297 -9.41 -16.86 12.32
N GLU A 298 -9.70 -15.67 12.84
CA GLU A 298 -11.03 -15.34 13.32
C GLU A 298 -11.73 -14.21 12.55
N VAL A 299 -10.99 -13.32 11.85
CA VAL A 299 -11.62 -12.22 11.12
C VAL A 299 -11.69 -12.52 9.62
N ALA A 300 -10.57 -12.83 9.00
CA ALA A 300 -10.46 -13.00 7.54
C ALA A 300 -11.37 -14.12 6.96
N PRO A 301 -11.56 -15.28 7.63
CA PRO A 301 -12.37 -16.37 7.06
C PRO A 301 -13.83 -16.00 6.76
N ALA A 302 -14.37 -14.99 7.43
CA ALA A 302 -15.74 -14.52 7.18
C ALA A 302 -15.91 -13.80 5.82
N PHE A 303 -14.82 -13.51 5.11
CA PHE A 303 -14.81 -12.70 3.86
C PHE A 303 -14.10 -13.40 2.68
N ARG A 304 -13.66 -14.62 2.87
CA ARG A 304 -13.01 -15.46 1.84
C ARG A 304 -13.96 -16.34 1.08
#